data_e6bee1569c3ef02e56ba11dc76005e95
#
_entry.id   e6bee1569c3ef02e56ba11dc76005e95
#
_cell.length_a   1.000
_cell.length_b   1.000
_cell.length_c   1.000
_cell.angle_alpha   90.00
_cell.angle_beta   90.00
_cell.angle_gamma   90.00
#
_symmetry.space_group_name_H-M   'P 1'
#
loop_
_entity.id
_entity.type
_entity.pdbx_description
1 polymer ?
#
loop_
_entity_poly.entity_id
_entity_poly.type
_entity_poly.pdbx_seq_one_letter_code
_entity_poly.pdbx_strand_id
1 'polypeptide(L)'
;MAEDVKQKLASYRQSIDNIDAALVHMLAERFRCTKEVGLLKAQYDLPPADPAREEYQIERLRRLAKDAHLDPDFAEKFLNFVIKEVIRHHEAIAAKHGGTKQPA
;
A
#
# COMPACT_ATOMS: atom_id res chain seq x y z
N MET A 1 22.22 23.52 -26.89
CA MET A 1 22.10 23.54 -25.42
C MET A 1 20.66 23.38 -24.96
N ALA A 2 19.74 24.19 -25.43
CA ALA A 2 18.33 24.06 -25.05
C ALA A 2 17.74 22.69 -25.46
N GLU A 3 18.14 22.20 -26.63
CA GLU A 3 17.66 20.88 -27.11
C GLU A 3 18.20 19.74 -26.25
N ASP A 4 19.46 19.81 -25.80
CA ASP A 4 20.02 18.80 -24.91
C ASP A 4 19.28 18.76 -23.59
N VAL A 5 18.93 19.90 -23.03
CA VAL A 5 18.18 20.00 -21.80
C VAL A 5 16.77 19.41 -21.99
N LYS A 6 16.11 19.74 -23.08
CA LYS A 6 14.78 19.21 -23.41
C LYS A 6 14.82 17.72 -23.59
N GLN A 7 15.83 17.18 -24.27
CA GLN A 7 15.98 15.74 -24.49
C GLN A 7 16.23 15.00 -23.18
N LYS A 8 17.07 15.56 -22.32
CA LYS A 8 17.35 15.00 -21.00
C LYS A 8 16.09 14.98 -20.14
N LEU A 9 15.34 16.08 -20.12
CA LEU A 9 14.08 16.14 -19.40
C LEU A 9 13.08 15.11 -19.92
N ALA A 10 12.95 14.99 -21.24
CA ALA A 10 12.04 14.02 -21.85
C ALA A 10 12.43 12.59 -21.47
N SER A 11 13.73 12.29 -21.48
CA SER A 11 14.24 10.98 -21.11
C SER A 11 13.93 10.63 -19.64
N TYR A 12 14.23 11.56 -18.74
CA TYR A 12 13.93 11.35 -17.32
C TYR A 12 12.43 11.22 -17.07
N ARG A 13 11.61 12.03 -17.72
CA ARG A 13 10.16 11.98 -17.57
C ARG A 13 9.59 10.67 -18.09
N GLN A 14 10.14 10.15 -19.19
CA GLN A 14 9.73 8.85 -19.70
C GLN A 14 10.02 7.75 -18.69
N SER A 15 11.21 7.79 -18.07
CA SER A 15 11.56 6.83 -17.03
C SER A 15 10.64 6.95 -15.83
N ILE A 16 10.34 8.16 -15.39
CA ILE A 16 9.41 8.42 -14.29
C ILE A 16 8.02 7.86 -14.61
N ASP A 17 7.53 8.09 -15.81
CA ASP A 17 6.22 7.58 -16.23
C ASP A 17 6.18 6.06 -16.21
N ASN A 18 7.26 5.41 -16.64
CA ASN A 18 7.36 3.95 -16.58
C ASN A 18 7.39 3.44 -15.15
N ILE A 19 8.11 4.14 -14.26
CA ILE A 19 8.15 3.79 -12.83
C ILE A 19 6.76 3.95 -12.22
N ASP A 20 6.07 5.04 -12.52
CA ASP A 20 4.73 5.29 -12.01
C ASP A 20 3.75 4.19 -12.46
N ALA A 21 3.86 3.77 -13.72
CA ALA A 21 3.03 2.67 -14.23
C ALA A 21 3.28 1.38 -13.45
N ALA A 22 4.54 1.04 -13.21
CA ALA A 22 4.91 -0.13 -12.43
C ALA A 22 4.39 -0.03 -10.99
N LEU A 23 4.49 1.17 -10.40
CA LEU A 23 4.02 1.41 -9.04
C LEU A 23 2.50 1.18 -8.92
N VAL A 24 1.74 1.69 -9.88
CA VAL A 24 0.29 1.50 -9.92
C VAL A 24 -0.07 0.02 -10.00
N HIS A 25 0.62 -0.73 -10.86
CA HIS A 25 0.39 -2.17 -10.97
C HIS A 25 0.74 -2.90 -9.67
N MET A 26 1.83 -2.52 -9.01
CA MET A 26 2.21 -3.12 -7.73
C MET A 26 1.20 -2.81 -6.63
N LEU A 27 0.73 -1.58 -6.57
CA LEU A 27 -0.31 -1.19 -5.60
C LEU A 27 -1.61 -1.95 -5.84
N ALA A 28 -2.02 -2.09 -7.10
CA ALA A 28 -3.23 -2.84 -7.44
C ALA A 28 -3.13 -4.28 -6.95
N GLU A 29 -1.99 -4.93 -7.18
CA GLU A 29 -1.76 -6.31 -6.73
C GLU A 29 -1.72 -6.39 -5.20
N ARG A 30 -1.07 -5.42 -4.56
CA ARG A 30 -1.01 -5.37 -3.09
C ARG A 30 -2.40 -5.24 -2.49
N PHE A 31 -3.24 -4.36 -3.00
CA PHE A 31 -4.60 -4.19 -2.51
C PHE A 31 -5.48 -5.42 -2.81
N ARG A 32 -5.25 -6.08 -3.93
CA ARG A 32 -5.94 -7.34 -4.21
C ARG A 32 -5.63 -8.36 -3.12
N CYS A 33 -4.36 -8.48 -2.74
CA CYS A 33 -3.95 -9.39 -1.67
C CYS A 33 -4.52 -8.99 -0.31
N THR A 34 -4.47 -7.69 0.03
CA THR A 34 -4.99 -7.25 1.33
C THR A 34 -6.51 -7.37 1.43
N LYS A 35 -7.23 -7.25 0.32
CA LYS A 35 -8.68 -7.51 0.33
C LYS A 35 -8.98 -8.98 0.62
N GLU A 36 -8.20 -9.90 0.07
CA GLU A 36 -8.32 -11.32 0.40
C GLU A 36 -8.05 -11.57 1.88
N VAL A 37 -7.03 -10.91 2.43
CA VAL A 37 -6.76 -10.96 3.88
C VAL A 37 -7.96 -10.43 4.65
N GLY A 38 -8.57 -9.35 4.18
CA GLY A 38 -9.76 -8.78 4.80
C GLY A 38 -10.95 -9.75 4.83
N LEU A 39 -11.14 -10.50 3.76
CA LEU A 39 -12.18 -11.53 3.69
C LEU A 39 -11.90 -12.64 4.71
N LEU A 40 -10.66 -13.09 4.84
CA LEU A 40 -10.28 -14.09 5.82
C LEU A 40 -10.52 -13.58 7.25
N LYS A 41 -10.15 -12.34 7.52
CA LYS A 41 -10.36 -11.73 8.84
C LYS A 41 -11.86 -11.69 9.19
N ALA A 42 -12.68 -11.27 8.24
CA ALA A 42 -14.13 -11.23 8.43
C ALA A 42 -14.70 -12.62 8.66
N GLN A 43 -14.25 -13.60 7.89
CA GLN A 43 -14.70 -14.98 7.97
C GLN A 43 -14.41 -15.61 9.32
N TYR A 44 -13.27 -15.28 9.91
CA TYR A 44 -12.84 -15.84 11.19
C TYR A 44 -12.97 -14.86 12.37
N ASP A 45 -13.72 -13.77 12.17
CA ASP A 45 -13.98 -12.76 13.21
C ASP A 45 -12.71 -12.15 13.80
N LEU A 46 -11.69 -11.97 12.95
CA LEU A 46 -10.46 -11.29 13.37
C LEU A 46 -10.64 -9.78 13.21
N PRO A 47 -9.99 -8.98 14.07
CA PRO A 47 -10.14 -7.52 13.98
C PRO A 47 -9.54 -6.95 12.68
N PRO A 48 -10.18 -5.91 12.11
CA PRO A 48 -9.66 -5.28 10.88
C PRO A 48 -8.26 -4.69 11.02
N ALA A 49 -7.93 -4.14 12.18
CA ALA A 49 -6.61 -3.60 12.44
C ALA A 49 -5.76 -4.61 13.21
N ASP A 50 -4.46 -4.58 12.95
CA ASP A 50 -3.47 -5.42 13.63
C ASP A 50 -2.25 -4.57 13.94
N PRO A 51 -2.24 -3.89 15.10
CA PRO A 51 -1.16 -2.95 15.44
C PRO A 51 0.23 -3.59 15.47
N ALA A 52 0.36 -4.81 15.92
CA ALA A 52 1.66 -5.51 15.95
C ALA A 52 2.19 -5.75 14.54
N ARG A 53 1.31 -6.15 13.62
CA ARG A 53 1.68 -6.33 12.21
C ARG A 53 2.07 -5.00 11.56
N GLU A 54 1.33 -3.94 11.86
CA GLU A 54 1.60 -2.60 11.33
C GLU A 54 2.96 -2.10 11.78
N GLU A 55 3.28 -2.29 13.06
CA GLU A 55 4.59 -1.91 13.60
C GLU A 55 5.72 -2.67 12.91
N TYR A 56 5.56 -3.97 12.73
CA TYR A 56 6.52 -4.80 12.00
C TYR A 56 6.73 -4.28 10.57
N GLN A 57 5.63 -3.95 9.88
CA GLN A 57 5.70 -3.46 8.51
C GLN A 57 6.45 -2.12 8.42
N ILE A 58 6.19 -1.22 9.36
CA ILE A 58 6.86 0.08 9.41
C ILE A 58 8.35 -0.10 9.63
N GLU A 59 8.74 -0.90 10.61
CA GLU A 59 10.15 -1.14 10.89
C GLU A 59 10.87 -1.77 9.70
N ARG A 60 10.24 -2.77 9.10
CA ARG A 60 10.80 -3.44 7.92
C ARG A 60 10.97 -2.47 6.76
N LEU A 61 9.96 -1.65 6.49
CA LEU A 61 10.01 -0.71 5.37
C LEU A 61 11.06 0.36 5.59
N ARG A 62 11.23 0.82 6.83
CA ARG A 62 12.29 1.78 7.14
C ARG A 62 13.68 1.20 6.85
N ARG A 63 13.92 -0.07 7.19
CA ARG A 63 15.19 -0.74 6.88
C ARG A 63 15.39 -0.87 5.37
N LEU A 64 14.36 -1.28 4.65
CA LEU A 64 14.42 -1.40 3.19
C LEU A 64 14.69 -0.05 2.53
N ALA A 65 14.07 1.01 3.04
CA ALA A 65 14.27 2.36 2.54
C ALA A 65 15.72 2.80 2.70
N LYS A 66 16.31 2.55 3.88
CA LYS A 66 17.73 2.85 4.13
C LYS A 66 18.63 2.15 3.11
N ASP A 67 18.40 0.86 2.90
CA ASP A 67 19.19 0.05 1.97
C ASP A 67 19.04 0.57 0.54
N ALA A 68 17.88 1.08 0.19
CA ALA A 68 17.58 1.60 -1.14
C ALA A 68 17.95 3.07 -1.31
N HIS A 69 18.52 3.71 -0.29
CA HIS A 69 18.83 5.14 -0.30
C HIS A 69 17.58 6.01 -0.49
N LEU A 70 16.47 5.58 0.08
CA LEU A 70 15.23 6.34 0.14
C LEU A 70 15.04 6.85 1.56
N ASP A 71 14.52 8.07 1.71
CA ASP A 71 14.25 8.65 3.02
C ASP A 71 13.30 7.74 3.81
N PRO A 72 13.74 7.18 4.95
CA PRO A 72 12.88 6.29 5.76
C PRO A 72 11.63 6.99 6.29
N ASP A 73 11.69 8.29 6.57
CA ASP A 73 10.53 9.04 7.07
C ASP A 73 9.46 9.15 5.99
N PHE A 74 9.88 9.37 4.74
CA PHE A 74 8.94 9.36 3.61
C PHE A 74 8.34 7.97 3.43
N ALA A 75 9.15 6.92 3.48
CA ALA A 75 8.68 5.55 3.33
C ALA A 75 7.63 5.21 4.39
N GLU A 76 7.85 5.63 5.63
CA GLU A 76 6.89 5.43 6.72
C GLU A 76 5.59 6.17 6.47
N LYS A 77 5.65 7.43 6.04
CA LYS A 77 4.46 8.21 5.70
C LYS A 77 3.64 7.54 4.60
N PHE A 78 4.33 7.06 3.57
CA PHE A 78 3.69 6.35 2.46
C PHE A 78 3.00 5.09 2.96
N LEU A 79 3.69 4.29 3.76
CA LEU A 79 3.13 3.05 4.28
C LEU A 79 1.93 3.32 5.20
N ASN A 80 2.02 4.34 6.05
CA ASN A 80 0.91 4.72 6.92
C ASN A 80 -0.33 5.07 6.11
N PHE A 81 -0.15 5.77 5.01
CA PHE A 81 -1.26 6.08 4.10
C PHE A 81 -1.90 4.80 3.55
N VAL A 82 -1.06 3.86 3.11
CA VAL A 82 -1.53 2.57 2.58
C VAL A 82 -2.24 1.75 3.66
N ILE A 83 -1.67 1.70 4.86
CA ILE A 83 -2.26 0.94 5.99
C ILE A 83 -3.64 1.48 6.34
N LYS A 84 -3.81 2.79 6.40
CA LYS A 84 -5.11 3.40 6.65
C LYS A 84 -6.14 2.99 5.62
N GLU A 85 -5.74 2.95 4.36
CA GLU A 85 -6.62 2.53 3.28
C GLU A 85 -7.00 1.05 3.42
N VAL A 86 -6.03 0.20 3.78
CA VAL A 86 -6.27 -1.23 4.02
C VAL A 86 -7.25 -1.43 5.16
N ILE A 87 -7.07 -0.71 6.28
CA ILE A 87 -7.97 -0.81 7.44
C ILE A 87 -9.39 -0.41 7.03
N ARG A 88 -9.53 0.66 6.25
CA ARG A 88 -10.82 1.10 5.74
C ARG A 88 -11.50 0.01 4.91
N HIS A 89 -10.73 -0.66 4.04
CA HIS A 89 -11.26 -1.78 3.26
C HIS A 89 -11.69 -2.93 4.18
N HIS A 90 -10.86 -3.27 5.16
CA HIS A 90 -11.14 -4.37 6.09
C HIS A 90 -12.38 -4.08 6.94
N GLU A 91 -12.55 -2.84 7.38
CA GLU A 91 -13.73 -2.44 8.13
C GLU A 91 -15.00 -2.57 7.29
N ALA A 92 -14.94 -2.14 6.02
CA ALA A 92 -16.07 -2.27 5.10
C ALA A 92 -16.42 -3.73 4.84
N ILE A 93 -15.41 -4.58 4.64
CA ILE A 93 -15.61 -6.01 4.44
C ILE A 93 -16.20 -6.66 5.69
N ALA A 94 -15.69 -6.32 6.86
CA ALA A 94 -16.17 -6.86 8.14
C ALA A 94 -17.63 -6.46 8.38
N ALA A 95 -17.98 -5.21 8.12
CA ALA A 95 -19.35 -4.73 8.29
C ALA A 95 -20.32 -5.48 7.37
N LYS A 96 -19.92 -5.68 6.12
CA LYS A 96 -20.73 -6.41 5.16
C LYS A 96 -20.90 -7.88 5.55
N HIS A 97 -19.83 -8.51 6.01
CA HIS A 97 -19.86 -9.90 6.45
C HIS A 97 -20.68 -10.05 7.73
N GLY A 98 -20.50 -9.13 8.68
CA GLY A 98 -21.28 -9.09 9.91
C GLY A 98 -22.77 -8.93 9.64
N GLY A 99 -23.13 -8.07 8.67
CA GLY A 99 -24.50 -7.90 8.24
C GLY A 99 -25.12 -9.18 7.71
N THR A 100 -24.34 -10.00 7.00
CA THR A 100 -24.84 -11.27 6.46
C THR A 100 -24.90 -12.36 7.53
N LYS A 101 -24.19 -12.22 8.63
CA LYS A 101 -24.19 -13.15 9.75
C LYS A 101 -25.30 -12.91 10.76
N GLN A 102 -25.98 -11.81 10.67
CA GLN A 102 -27.06 -11.49 11.62
C GLN A 102 -28.15 -12.53 11.53
N PRO A 103 -28.55 -13.09 12.66
CA PRO A 103 -29.65 -14.04 12.65
C PRO A 103 -30.92 -13.35 12.18
N ALA A 104 -31.67 -14.08 11.46
CA ALA A 104 -32.94 -13.59 10.94
C ALA A 104 -33.90 -13.22 12.08
#